data_2b9b97b48c9e835d9e2f4a4c79e08bc4
#
_entry.id   2b9b97b48c9e835d9e2f4a4c79e08bc4
#
_cell.length_a   1.000
_cell.length_b   1.000
_cell.length_c   1.000
_cell.angle_alpha   90.00
_cell.angle_beta   90.00
_cell.angle_gamma   90.00
#
_symmetry.space_group_name_H-M   'P 1'
#
loop_
_entity.id
_entity.type
_entity.pdbx_description
1 polymer ?
#
loop_
_entity_poly.entity_id
_entity_poly.type
_entity_poly.pdbx_seq_one_letter_code
_entity_poly.pdbx_strand_id
1 'polypeptide(L)'
;EVCLFWREVIKVTDPKNRLYGQHVTVQRRAMVDHLPDMPEDPNALVTLVDGKTADEVKPDDNLRKKIYDYGYHRQADTYAAGVEALFNRDAEVVFVMQSKKPPHLIVPVDLDTPARLIAAAENQQAMEMWAECVATGEWPGYVKGIATSGVPAWIERMYEDEMVIS
;
A
#
# COMPACT_ATOMS: atom_id res chain seq x y z
N GLU A 1 -0.63 -16.63 -10.91
CA GLU A 1 -0.04 -16.02 -9.70
C GLU A 1 1.43 -16.43 -9.58
N VAL A 2 2.30 -15.46 -9.29
CA VAL A 2 3.75 -15.66 -9.12
C VAL A 2 4.20 -15.06 -7.79
N CYS A 3 4.94 -15.85 -6.99
CA CYS A 3 5.51 -15.35 -5.73
C CYS A 3 6.92 -14.83 -5.97
N LEU A 4 7.18 -13.59 -5.59
CA LEU A 4 8.47 -12.95 -5.61
C LEU A 4 9.02 -12.88 -4.19
N PHE A 5 10.29 -13.23 -4.00
CA PHE A 5 10.99 -13.15 -2.70
C PHE A 5 12.33 -12.49 -2.93
N TRP A 6 12.63 -11.40 -2.21
CA TRP A 6 13.90 -10.70 -2.36
C TRP A 6 14.38 -10.10 -1.05
N ARG A 7 15.60 -9.62 -1.05
CA ARG A 7 16.18 -8.82 0.03
C ARG A 7 16.45 -7.44 -0.50
N GLU A 8 16.13 -6.46 0.30
CA GLU A 8 16.37 -5.05 0.00
C GLU A 8 17.18 -4.42 1.11
N VAL A 9 18.18 -3.65 0.74
CA VAL A 9 18.99 -2.86 1.68
C VAL A 9 18.41 -1.45 1.68
N ILE A 10 17.79 -1.07 2.79
CA ILE A 10 17.25 0.27 2.97
C ILE A 10 18.15 1.10 3.87
N LYS A 11 18.22 2.41 3.63
CA LYS A 11 18.81 3.37 4.56
C LYS A 11 17.70 3.90 5.46
N VAL A 12 17.86 3.80 6.77
CA VAL A 12 16.91 4.33 7.74
C VAL A 12 17.09 5.85 7.82
N THR A 13 16.03 6.58 7.48
CA THR A 13 16.02 8.05 7.35
C THR A 13 15.19 8.77 8.40
N ASP A 14 14.28 8.07 9.10
CA ASP A 14 13.52 8.64 10.19
C ASP A 14 14.41 8.85 11.42
N PRO A 15 14.67 10.12 11.86
CA PRO A 15 15.48 10.41 13.03
C PRO A 15 14.91 9.90 14.35
N LYS A 16 13.63 9.49 14.39
CA LYS A 16 13.00 8.89 15.56
C LYS A 16 13.21 7.39 15.65
N ASN A 17 13.62 6.75 14.54
CA ASN A 17 13.92 5.34 14.50
C ASN A 17 15.25 5.05 15.17
N ARG A 18 15.32 4.00 16.00
CA ARG A 18 16.54 3.61 16.72
C ARG A 18 17.69 3.19 15.82
N LEU A 19 17.39 2.85 14.56
CA LEU A 19 18.37 2.46 13.55
C LEU A 19 18.73 3.63 12.63
N TYR A 20 18.41 4.87 13.01
CA TYR A 20 18.65 6.06 12.18
C TYR A 20 20.08 6.10 11.61
N GLY A 21 20.16 6.38 10.31
CA GLY A 21 21.43 6.44 9.56
C GLY A 21 22.05 5.11 9.19
N GLN A 22 21.53 3.99 9.69
CA GLN A 22 22.03 2.65 9.35
C GLN A 22 21.45 2.15 8.03
N HIS A 23 22.19 1.21 7.42
CA HIS A 23 21.68 0.40 6.31
C HIS A 23 21.24 -0.95 6.86
N VAL A 24 19.98 -1.31 6.64
CA VAL A 24 19.41 -2.56 7.12
C VAL A 24 18.86 -3.40 5.97
N THR A 25 19.02 -4.70 6.07
CA THR A 25 18.46 -5.63 5.08
C THR A 25 17.08 -6.05 5.51
N VAL A 26 16.08 -5.77 4.66
CA VAL A 26 14.70 -6.19 4.84
C VAL A 26 14.38 -7.33 3.88
N GLN A 27 13.75 -8.39 4.39
CA GLN A 27 13.21 -9.46 3.55
C GLN A 27 11.82 -9.08 3.09
N ARG A 28 11.59 -9.11 1.78
CA ARG A 28 10.32 -8.76 1.17
C ARG A 28 9.75 -9.93 0.38
N ARG A 29 8.43 -9.93 0.24
CA ARG A 29 7.70 -10.86 -0.62
C ARG A 29 6.52 -10.16 -1.26
N ALA A 30 6.18 -10.61 -2.46
CA ALA A 30 4.95 -10.22 -3.14
C ALA A 30 4.36 -11.43 -3.86
N MET A 31 3.05 -11.42 -4.07
CA MET A 31 2.36 -12.35 -4.94
C MET A 31 1.64 -11.54 -5.99
N VAL A 32 2.09 -11.66 -7.24
CA VAL A 32 1.53 -10.93 -8.37
C VAL A 32 0.57 -11.82 -9.13
N ASP A 33 -0.56 -11.27 -9.59
CA ASP A 33 -1.56 -12.03 -10.34
C ASP A 33 -1.02 -12.49 -11.68
N HIS A 34 -0.33 -11.59 -12.38
CA HIS A 34 0.30 -11.88 -13.66
C HIS A 34 1.65 -11.18 -13.79
N LEU A 35 2.69 -11.98 -13.96
CA LEU A 35 4.04 -11.54 -14.35
C LEU A 35 4.23 -11.98 -15.81
N PRO A 36 4.38 -11.04 -16.76
CA PRO A 36 4.63 -11.39 -18.15
C PRO A 36 6.03 -11.97 -18.35
N ASP A 37 6.25 -12.58 -19.51
CA ASP A 37 7.61 -12.89 -19.94
C ASP A 37 8.44 -11.60 -20.02
N MET A 38 9.71 -11.68 -19.63
CA MET A 38 10.58 -10.52 -19.67
C MET A 38 10.80 -10.07 -21.13
N PRO A 39 10.62 -8.77 -21.43
CA PRO A 39 10.88 -8.25 -22.77
C PRO A 39 12.32 -8.54 -23.23
N GLU A 40 12.50 -8.78 -24.53
CA GLU A 40 13.84 -9.00 -25.11
C GLU A 40 14.72 -7.73 -25.00
N ASP A 41 14.12 -6.55 -25.18
CA ASP A 41 14.81 -5.27 -24.94
C ASP A 41 15.07 -5.09 -23.42
N PRO A 42 16.33 -5.00 -23.00
CA PRO A 42 16.67 -4.80 -21.59
C PRO A 42 16.17 -3.48 -21.00
N ASN A 43 15.84 -2.50 -21.81
CA ASN A 43 15.33 -1.20 -21.36
C ASN A 43 13.80 -1.09 -21.46
N ALA A 44 13.12 -2.12 -21.95
CA ALA A 44 11.67 -2.11 -22.01
C ALA A 44 11.07 -2.25 -20.61
N LEU A 45 10.04 -1.46 -20.33
CA LEU A 45 9.27 -1.49 -19.11
C LEU A 45 8.48 -2.80 -18.99
N VAL A 46 8.50 -3.42 -17.83
CA VAL A 46 7.71 -4.61 -17.51
C VAL A 46 6.35 -4.17 -16.96
N THR A 47 5.27 -4.45 -17.68
CA THR A 47 3.93 -4.11 -17.23
C THR A 47 3.28 -5.30 -16.51
N LEU A 48 3.17 -5.22 -15.22
CA LEU A 48 2.43 -6.16 -14.38
C LEU A 48 0.94 -5.86 -14.48
N VAL A 49 0.11 -6.88 -14.43
CA VAL A 49 -1.34 -6.74 -14.42
C VAL A 49 -1.90 -7.35 -13.15
N ASP A 50 -2.75 -6.60 -12.45
CA ASP A 50 -3.40 -7.04 -11.22
C ASP A 50 -4.92 -6.78 -11.29
N GLY A 51 -5.72 -7.83 -11.10
CA GLY A 51 -7.17 -7.80 -11.20
C GLY A 51 -7.83 -7.33 -9.90
N LYS A 52 -8.70 -6.33 -9.99
CA LYS A 52 -9.45 -5.82 -8.84
C LYS A 52 -10.95 -5.73 -9.16
N THR A 53 -11.79 -6.05 -8.18
CA THR A 53 -13.23 -5.88 -8.32
C THR A 53 -13.76 -4.79 -7.42
N ALA A 54 -14.71 -3.99 -7.91
CA ALA A 54 -15.39 -2.96 -7.16
C ALA A 54 -16.85 -2.85 -7.57
N ASP A 55 -17.69 -2.23 -6.72
CA ASP A 55 -19.09 -2.02 -7.07
C ASP A 55 -19.26 -1.01 -8.21
N GLU A 56 -18.36 -0.04 -8.30
CA GLU A 56 -18.28 0.96 -9.35
C GLU A 56 -16.81 1.23 -9.70
N VAL A 57 -16.54 1.32 -11.01
CA VAL A 57 -15.19 1.48 -11.57
C VAL A 57 -15.05 2.72 -12.46
N LYS A 58 -16.01 3.66 -12.36
CA LYS A 58 -15.93 4.94 -13.07
C LYS A 58 -14.63 5.66 -12.68
N PRO A 59 -13.81 6.12 -13.64
CA PRO A 59 -12.53 6.79 -13.35
C PRO A 59 -12.74 8.23 -12.86
N ASP A 60 -13.20 8.36 -11.63
CA ASP A 60 -13.46 9.61 -10.91
C ASP A 60 -12.79 9.59 -9.54
N ASP A 61 -13.07 10.60 -8.70
CA ASP A 61 -12.49 10.74 -7.38
C ASP A 61 -12.86 9.58 -6.43
N ASN A 62 -14.01 8.90 -6.63
CA ASN A 62 -14.38 7.74 -5.84
C ASN A 62 -13.45 6.55 -6.13
N LEU A 63 -13.10 6.34 -7.40
CA LEU A 63 -12.16 5.28 -7.76
C LEU A 63 -10.75 5.61 -7.24
N ARG A 64 -10.29 6.87 -7.38
CA ARG A 64 -9.01 7.32 -6.81
C ARG A 64 -8.96 7.10 -5.30
N LYS A 65 -10.04 7.49 -4.60
CA LYS A 65 -10.16 7.26 -3.16
C LYS A 65 -10.06 5.78 -2.80
N LYS A 66 -10.73 4.90 -3.53
CA LYS A 66 -10.66 3.45 -3.31
C LYS A 66 -9.24 2.90 -3.50
N ILE A 67 -8.54 3.32 -4.57
CA ILE A 67 -7.15 2.91 -4.83
C ILE A 67 -6.26 3.28 -3.65
N TYR A 68 -6.44 4.48 -3.09
CA TYR A 68 -5.69 4.94 -1.93
C TYR A 68 -6.09 4.22 -0.65
N ASP A 69 -7.39 4.15 -0.32
CA ASP A 69 -7.91 3.54 0.91
C ASP A 69 -7.53 2.05 1.03
N TYR A 70 -7.55 1.31 -0.09
CA TYR A 70 -7.14 -0.10 -0.13
C TYR A 70 -5.63 -0.29 -0.28
N GLY A 71 -4.85 0.78 -0.42
CA GLY A 71 -3.40 0.72 -0.52
C GLY A 71 -2.88 0.11 -1.81
N TYR A 72 -3.64 0.16 -2.92
CA TYR A 72 -3.19 -0.38 -4.20
C TYR A 72 -1.96 0.34 -4.74
N HIS A 73 -1.80 1.64 -4.47
CA HIS A 73 -0.58 2.38 -4.79
C HIS A 73 0.66 1.77 -4.11
N ARG A 74 0.57 1.38 -2.82
CA ARG A 74 1.67 0.72 -2.09
C ARG A 74 1.94 -0.69 -2.61
N GLN A 75 0.87 -1.40 -3.02
CA GLN A 75 0.98 -2.71 -3.65
C GLN A 75 1.74 -2.61 -4.98
N ALA A 76 1.41 -1.62 -5.82
CA ALA A 76 2.09 -1.39 -7.09
C ALA A 76 3.60 -1.11 -6.91
N ASP A 77 3.96 -0.23 -5.99
CA ASP A 77 5.36 0.06 -5.66
C ASP A 77 6.10 -1.20 -5.17
N THR A 78 5.45 -1.99 -4.31
CA THR A 78 6.04 -3.25 -3.82
C THR A 78 6.27 -4.26 -4.95
N TYR A 79 5.36 -4.36 -5.90
CA TYR A 79 5.48 -5.27 -7.04
C TYR A 79 6.59 -4.83 -7.99
N ALA A 80 6.66 -3.54 -8.31
CA ALA A 80 7.71 -2.96 -9.13
C ALA A 80 9.09 -3.17 -8.50
N ALA A 81 9.24 -2.89 -7.20
CA ALA A 81 10.49 -3.14 -6.47
C ALA A 81 10.92 -4.62 -6.49
N GLY A 82 9.96 -5.56 -6.45
CA GLY A 82 10.26 -6.98 -6.55
C GLY A 82 10.79 -7.38 -7.94
N VAL A 83 10.22 -6.81 -9.01
CA VAL A 83 10.70 -7.04 -10.38
C VAL A 83 12.08 -6.42 -10.58
N GLU A 84 12.28 -5.19 -10.12
CA GLU A 84 13.59 -4.53 -10.18
C GLU A 84 14.67 -5.34 -9.47
N ALA A 85 14.40 -5.77 -8.24
CA ALA A 85 15.35 -6.51 -7.42
C ALA A 85 15.73 -7.89 -8.00
N LEU A 86 14.80 -8.58 -8.66
CA LEU A 86 15.00 -9.96 -9.14
C LEU A 86 15.45 -10.02 -10.59
N PHE A 87 15.02 -9.08 -11.42
CA PHE A 87 15.23 -9.12 -12.87
C PHE A 87 16.04 -7.94 -13.39
N ASN A 88 16.35 -6.96 -12.54
CA ASN A 88 17.02 -5.70 -12.91
C ASN A 88 16.28 -4.99 -14.06
N ARG A 89 14.97 -4.86 -13.91
CA ARG A 89 14.04 -4.26 -14.89
C ARG A 89 13.14 -3.25 -14.22
N ASP A 90 12.93 -2.12 -14.87
CA ASP A 90 11.88 -1.19 -14.49
C ASP A 90 10.51 -1.83 -14.70
N ALA A 91 9.61 -1.61 -13.76
CA ALA A 91 8.26 -2.17 -13.83
C ALA A 91 7.19 -1.16 -13.44
N GLU A 92 6.01 -1.35 -14.00
CA GLU A 92 4.78 -0.67 -13.60
C GLU A 92 3.65 -1.66 -13.38
N VAL A 93 2.60 -1.23 -12.69
CA VAL A 93 1.43 -2.06 -12.45
C VAL A 93 0.19 -1.37 -13.01
N VAL A 94 -0.51 -2.08 -13.88
CA VAL A 94 -1.83 -1.70 -14.37
C VAL A 94 -2.88 -2.51 -13.63
N PHE A 95 -3.75 -1.82 -12.89
CA PHE A 95 -4.90 -2.43 -12.24
C PHE A 95 -6.05 -2.60 -13.24
N VAL A 96 -6.51 -3.81 -13.43
CA VAL A 96 -7.71 -4.10 -14.22
C VAL A 96 -8.91 -4.10 -13.29
N MET A 97 -9.57 -2.94 -13.18
CA MET A 97 -10.72 -2.75 -12.31
C MET A 97 -12.00 -3.25 -12.98
N GLN A 98 -12.67 -4.25 -12.39
CA GLN A 98 -13.92 -4.79 -12.90
C GLN A 98 -15.10 -4.46 -11.99
N SER A 99 -16.19 -3.96 -12.58
CA SER A 99 -17.45 -3.75 -11.85
C SER A 99 -18.12 -5.10 -11.49
N LYS A 100 -18.50 -5.24 -10.22
CA LYS A 100 -19.34 -6.36 -9.77
C LYS A 100 -20.75 -6.31 -10.32
N LYS A 101 -21.22 -5.13 -10.77
CA LYS A 101 -22.57 -4.92 -11.28
C LYS A 101 -22.62 -5.03 -12.81
N PRO A 102 -23.70 -5.61 -13.38
CA PRO A 102 -23.88 -5.60 -14.83
C PRO A 102 -23.83 -4.17 -15.41
N PRO A 103 -23.24 -3.97 -16.58
CA PRO A 103 -22.71 -4.97 -17.52
C PRO A 103 -21.25 -5.40 -17.25
N HIS A 104 -20.76 -5.30 -15.98
CA HIS A 104 -19.42 -5.72 -15.57
C HIS A 104 -18.29 -4.98 -16.30
N LEU A 105 -18.43 -3.66 -16.40
CA LEU A 105 -17.45 -2.79 -17.05
C LEU A 105 -16.05 -3.02 -16.51
N ILE A 106 -15.08 -2.95 -17.41
CA ILE A 106 -13.66 -3.08 -17.09
C ILE A 106 -12.97 -1.76 -17.42
N VAL A 107 -12.13 -1.30 -16.48
CA VAL A 107 -11.32 -0.09 -16.64
C VAL A 107 -9.89 -0.42 -16.24
N PRO A 108 -8.92 -0.37 -17.18
CA PRO A 108 -7.52 -0.39 -16.82
C PRO A 108 -7.12 0.94 -16.18
N VAL A 109 -6.37 0.89 -15.09
CA VAL A 109 -5.94 2.05 -14.33
C VAL A 109 -4.45 1.96 -14.08
N ASP A 110 -3.74 2.98 -14.50
CA ASP A 110 -2.35 3.23 -14.15
C ASP A 110 -2.26 4.29 -13.04
N LEU A 111 -1.14 4.32 -12.32
CA LEU A 111 -0.88 5.29 -11.27
C LEU A 111 -0.06 6.46 -11.83
N ASP A 112 -0.49 7.68 -11.54
CA ASP A 112 0.27 8.88 -11.86
C ASP A 112 1.54 9.03 -11.00
N THR A 113 2.43 9.92 -11.41
CA THR A 113 3.70 10.17 -10.70
C THR A 113 3.50 10.54 -9.24
N PRO A 114 2.56 11.43 -8.84
CA PRO A 114 2.30 11.71 -7.43
C PRO A 114 1.91 10.48 -6.61
N ALA A 115 1.04 9.62 -7.14
CA ALA A 115 0.62 8.39 -6.45
C ALA A 115 1.79 7.42 -6.26
N ARG A 116 2.67 7.29 -7.26
CA ARG A 116 3.88 6.45 -7.18
C ARG A 116 4.87 6.99 -6.14
N LEU A 117 5.10 8.30 -6.09
CA LEU A 117 5.99 8.93 -5.11
C LEU A 117 5.48 8.78 -3.67
N ILE A 118 4.18 8.95 -3.46
CA ILE A 118 3.54 8.74 -2.16
C ILE A 118 3.70 7.27 -1.75
N ALA A 119 3.44 6.34 -2.65
CA ALA A 119 3.58 4.90 -2.40
C ALA A 119 5.00 4.52 -1.97
N ALA A 120 6.02 5.01 -2.68
CA ALA A 120 7.41 4.77 -2.35
C ALA A 120 7.78 5.32 -0.95
N ALA A 121 7.31 6.54 -0.62
CA ALA A 121 7.55 7.15 0.70
C ALA A 121 6.86 6.36 1.83
N GLU A 122 5.61 5.94 1.65
CA GLU A 122 4.87 5.16 2.63
C GLU A 122 5.48 3.76 2.82
N ASN A 123 5.91 3.10 1.75
CA ASN A 123 6.58 1.81 1.81
C ASN A 123 7.95 1.91 2.49
N GLN A 124 8.73 2.96 2.19
CA GLN A 124 9.99 3.23 2.88
C GLN A 124 9.78 3.37 4.40
N GLN A 125 8.80 4.17 4.81
CA GLN A 125 8.46 4.35 6.23
C GLN A 125 8.04 3.02 6.89
N ALA A 126 7.23 2.22 6.20
CA ALA A 126 6.81 0.91 6.70
C ALA A 126 7.99 -0.06 6.86
N MET A 127 8.93 -0.07 5.91
CA MET A 127 10.13 -0.89 5.98
C MET A 127 11.07 -0.46 7.12
N GLU A 128 11.22 0.84 7.36
CA GLU A 128 12.01 1.36 8.47
C GLU A 128 11.42 0.96 9.83
N MET A 129 10.10 1.06 9.98
CA MET A 129 9.38 0.62 11.18
C MET A 129 9.52 -0.90 11.39
N TRP A 130 9.34 -1.68 10.33
CA TRP A 130 9.52 -3.13 10.37
C TRP A 130 10.93 -3.52 10.79
N ALA A 131 11.95 -2.89 10.23
CA ALA A 131 13.34 -3.13 10.55
C ALA A 131 13.65 -2.86 12.04
N GLU A 132 13.11 -1.76 12.59
CA GLU A 132 13.22 -1.44 14.01
C GLU A 132 12.57 -2.51 14.89
N CYS A 133 11.34 -2.90 14.57
CA CYS A 133 10.62 -3.95 15.30
C CYS A 133 11.39 -5.29 15.31
N VAL A 134 11.95 -5.67 14.17
CA VAL A 134 12.76 -6.89 14.06
C VAL A 134 14.06 -6.79 14.88
N ALA A 135 14.74 -5.64 14.83
CA ALA A 135 16.01 -5.45 15.53
C ALA A 135 15.85 -5.38 17.05
N THR A 136 14.74 -4.80 17.53
CA THR A 136 14.50 -4.59 18.96
C THR A 136 13.67 -5.69 19.62
N GLY A 137 12.90 -6.44 18.83
CA GLY A 137 11.88 -7.36 19.31
C GLY A 137 10.63 -6.66 19.87
N GLU A 138 10.56 -5.33 19.80
CA GLU A 138 9.44 -4.54 20.27
C GLU A 138 8.44 -4.28 19.13
N TRP A 139 7.20 -4.71 19.34
CA TRP A 139 6.09 -4.55 18.39
C TRP A 139 5.04 -3.62 18.97
N PRO A 140 5.05 -2.32 18.65
CA PRO A 140 4.14 -1.35 19.24
C PRO A 140 2.70 -1.64 18.84
N GLY A 141 1.81 -1.68 19.84
CA GLY A 141 0.36 -1.67 19.64
C GLY A 141 -0.19 -0.24 19.60
N TYR A 142 -1.50 -0.11 19.40
CA TYR A 142 -2.17 1.20 19.35
C TYR A 142 -2.07 1.95 20.68
N VAL A 143 -2.07 1.23 21.81
CA VAL A 143 -1.97 1.81 23.17
C VAL A 143 -1.11 0.94 24.07
N LYS A 144 -0.45 1.58 25.05
CA LYS A 144 0.18 0.87 26.14
C LYS A 144 -0.83 0.78 27.31
N GLY A 145 -1.37 -0.42 27.57
CA GLY A 145 -2.35 -0.64 28.61
C GLY A 145 -3.79 -0.72 28.13
N ILE A 146 -4.73 -0.25 28.95
CA ILE A 146 -6.17 -0.31 28.67
C ILE A 146 -6.60 0.97 27.97
N ALA A 147 -7.20 0.87 26.79
CA ALA A 147 -7.82 2.00 26.10
C ALA A 147 -9.19 2.31 26.75
N THR A 148 -9.45 3.59 27.00
CA THR A 148 -10.79 4.04 27.38
C THR A 148 -11.59 4.35 26.12
N SER A 149 -12.78 3.75 25.98
CA SER A 149 -13.72 4.05 24.92
C SER A 149 -14.87 4.88 25.49
N GLY A 150 -15.08 6.05 24.92
CA GLY A 150 -16.25 6.89 25.18
C GLY A 150 -17.39 6.58 24.19
N VAL A 151 -18.50 7.29 24.35
CA VAL A 151 -19.58 7.26 23.36
C VAL A 151 -19.24 8.13 22.14
N PRO A 152 -19.74 7.79 20.95
CA PRO A 152 -19.58 8.66 19.78
C PRO A 152 -20.18 10.06 20.01
N ALA A 153 -19.56 11.08 19.46
CA ALA A 153 -19.97 12.49 19.64
C ALA A 153 -21.44 12.79 19.23
N TRP A 154 -22.02 11.99 18.33
CA TRP A 154 -23.43 12.14 17.96
C TRP A 154 -24.38 11.64 19.06
N ILE A 155 -23.97 10.63 19.85
CA ILE A 155 -24.73 10.17 21.01
C ILE A 155 -24.64 11.21 22.13
N GLU A 156 -23.42 11.75 22.40
CA GLU A 156 -23.27 12.82 23.40
C GLU A 156 -24.21 14.00 23.12
N ARG A 157 -24.27 14.46 21.87
CA ARG A 157 -25.17 15.55 21.45
C ARG A 157 -26.65 15.21 21.66
N MET A 158 -27.07 13.99 21.37
CA MET A 158 -28.47 13.59 21.60
C MET A 158 -28.84 13.72 23.08
N TYR A 159 -27.97 13.30 24.00
CA TYR A 159 -28.21 13.39 25.44
C TYR A 159 -28.10 14.82 25.98
N GLU A 160 -27.23 15.65 25.41
CA GLU A 160 -27.13 17.08 25.74
C GLU A 160 -28.43 17.81 25.38
N ASP A 161 -28.99 17.54 24.19
CA ASP A 161 -30.27 18.11 23.76
C ASP A 161 -31.44 17.66 24.65
N GLU A 162 -31.45 16.41 25.10
CA GLU A 162 -32.47 15.91 26.03
C GLU A 162 -32.37 16.54 27.44
N MET A 163 -31.15 16.80 27.94
CA MET A 163 -30.93 17.42 29.27
C MET A 163 -31.24 18.92 29.25
N VAL A 164 -31.18 19.61 28.12
CA VAL A 164 -31.54 21.04 28.01
C VAL A 164 -33.04 21.26 27.99
N ILE A 165 -33.85 20.21 27.71
CA ILE A 165 -35.32 20.29 27.62
C ILE A 165 -36.00 19.90 28.98
N SER A 166 -35.26 19.42 29.92
CA SER A 166 -35.70 19.06 31.28
C SER A 166 -35.38 20.15 32.30
#